data_1ba725b6bdda70d9006db65522461d74
#
_entry.id   1ba725b6bdda70d9006db65522461d74
#
_cell.length_a   1.000
_cell.length_b   1.000
_cell.length_c   1.000
_cell.angle_alpha   90.00
_cell.angle_beta   90.00
_cell.angle_gamma   90.00
#
_symmetry.space_group_name_H-M   'P 1'
#
loop_
_entity.id
_entity.type
_entity.pdbx_description
1 polymer ?
#
loop_
_entity_poly.entity_id
_entity_poly.type
_entity_poly.pdbx_seq_one_letter_code
_entity_poly.pdbx_strand_id
1 'polypeptide(L)'
;MKIKINLFRKISIFSIFLIIFTVLVSYVLSIFFADSFYIKRIKREILATSIQTKNLMKNPNNSTLLEEYIDNIRDSKGINIYLGNLQPQKALHHKRYKNRYENLNEGFHIISLQNNNITLLAYKEVIGGKNLLVITTSLSVMSSHRHEVYLLNLITFIIAMVVSIVISRIFTKRITDNIKSLNRVAQKISRLDFSEKSSIKTSDELMELSQNINTMADNIKSSMENLNTFVSNASHELKTPIAVINTHAQLLMSDRLDKDSERNYHKVILKESKYMDTLVKDLLLLSKLSSNFNLEKEEFNLKDLLKESMEKFEFLELKKDLTWEIDLKDMSIKVNKKLFRIVLDNLVQNALKYSPENSLIKVYSKEGKIFFENPIYIEEVDREKLFEPFFRGKNATELNIEGSGLGLSLIKKILDLHKSDYNIVIENDRFIFSFDILR
;
A
#
# COMPACT_ATOMS: atom_id res chain seq x y z
N MET A 1 -31.98 15.75 -6.97
CA MET A 1 -30.75 16.26 -6.32
C MET A 1 -30.20 15.16 -5.40
N LYS A 2 -29.26 14.29 -5.86
CA LYS A 2 -28.63 13.27 -5.00
C LYS A 2 -27.69 13.96 -4.03
N ILE A 3 -28.06 14.03 -2.75
CA ILE A 3 -27.18 14.53 -1.70
C ILE A 3 -25.96 13.61 -1.68
N LYS A 4 -24.80 14.08 -2.21
CA LYS A 4 -23.51 13.40 -2.07
C LYS A 4 -23.18 13.36 -0.57
N ILE A 5 -23.57 12.29 0.10
CA ILE A 5 -23.20 12.06 1.50
C ILE A 5 -21.68 11.90 1.53
N ASN A 6 -20.99 12.80 2.23
CA ASN A 6 -19.54 12.78 2.40
C ASN A 6 -19.10 11.45 3.06
N LEU A 7 -17.93 10.91 2.70
CA LEU A 7 -17.36 9.68 3.24
C LEU A 7 -17.39 9.66 4.78
N PHE A 8 -17.06 10.79 5.41
CA PHE A 8 -17.18 10.98 6.86
C PHE A 8 -18.58 10.61 7.38
N ARG A 9 -19.64 11.15 6.77
CA ARG A 9 -21.01 10.87 7.20
C ARG A 9 -21.39 9.40 7.00
N LYS A 10 -20.95 8.77 5.90
CA LYS A 10 -21.23 7.35 5.64
C LYS A 10 -20.61 6.45 6.71
N ILE A 11 -19.33 6.65 7.01
CA ILE A 11 -18.61 5.84 8.02
C ILE A 11 -19.19 6.09 9.42
N SER A 12 -19.44 7.36 9.79
CA SER A 12 -20.06 7.70 11.08
C SER A 12 -21.44 7.08 11.24
N ILE A 13 -22.30 7.18 10.24
CA ILE A 13 -23.67 6.60 10.29
C ILE A 13 -23.60 5.09 10.42
N PHE A 14 -22.71 4.43 9.64
CA PHE A 14 -22.55 2.98 9.70
C PHE A 14 -22.04 2.51 11.07
N SER A 15 -21.02 3.18 11.62
CA SER A 15 -20.47 2.84 12.93
C SER A 15 -21.50 3.04 14.05
N ILE A 16 -22.23 4.14 14.03
CA ILE A 16 -23.30 4.43 15.00
C ILE A 16 -24.40 3.38 14.89
N PHE A 17 -24.83 3.05 13.66
CA PHE A 17 -25.84 2.02 13.43
C PHE A 17 -25.40 0.66 13.99
N LEU A 18 -24.17 0.23 13.72
CA LEU A 18 -23.64 -1.05 14.20
C LEU A 18 -23.65 -1.14 15.72
N ILE A 19 -23.26 -0.07 16.40
CA ILE A 19 -23.19 -0.03 17.85
C ILE A 19 -24.60 0.00 18.46
N ILE A 20 -25.51 0.81 17.92
CA ILE A 20 -26.93 0.82 18.35
C ILE A 20 -27.52 -0.57 18.16
N PHE A 21 -27.28 -1.21 17.03
CA PHE A 21 -27.77 -2.55 16.75
C PHE A 21 -27.24 -3.59 17.75
N THR A 22 -25.94 -3.61 18.04
CA THR A 22 -25.34 -4.57 18.99
C THR A 22 -25.87 -4.38 20.39
N VAL A 23 -26.06 -3.14 20.85
CA VAL A 23 -26.59 -2.84 22.18
C VAL A 23 -28.08 -3.17 22.25
N LEU A 24 -28.84 -2.91 21.19
CA LEU A 24 -30.26 -3.28 21.11
C LEU A 24 -30.44 -4.80 21.14
N VAL A 25 -29.62 -5.56 20.41
CA VAL A 25 -29.62 -7.03 20.46
C VAL A 25 -29.28 -7.53 21.86
N SER A 26 -28.27 -6.96 22.52
CA SER A 26 -27.94 -7.30 23.92
C SER A 26 -29.07 -7.03 24.88
N TYR A 27 -29.77 -5.91 24.72
CA TYR A 27 -30.93 -5.55 25.52
C TYR A 27 -32.09 -6.55 25.34
N VAL A 28 -32.43 -6.88 24.09
CA VAL A 28 -33.48 -7.86 23.77
C VAL A 28 -33.13 -9.25 24.33
N LEU A 29 -31.89 -9.69 24.19
CA LEU A 29 -31.41 -10.94 24.77
C LEU A 29 -31.49 -10.93 26.30
N SER A 30 -31.11 -9.82 26.95
CA SER A 30 -31.23 -9.68 28.40
C SER A 30 -32.66 -9.84 28.88
N ILE A 31 -33.63 -9.22 28.20
CA ILE A 31 -35.05 -9.37 28.51
C ILE A 31 -35.50 -10.82 28.34
N PHE A 32 -35.13 -11.45 27.23
CA PHE A 32 -35.60 -12.80 26.90
C PHE A 32 -35.04 -13.88 27.84
N PHE A 33 -33.78 -13.72 28.26
CA PHE A 33 -33.10 -14.69 29.11
C PHE A 33 -33.24 -14.44 30.60
N ALA A 34 -33.52 -13.21 31.05
CA ALA A 34 -33.59 -12.87 32.47
C ALA A 34 -34.59 -13.76 33.25
N ASP A 35 -35.83 -13.89 32.74
CA ASP A 35 -36.87 -14.70 33.37
C ASP A 35 -36.49 -16.19 33.41
N SER A 36 -35.92 -16.70 32.34
CA SER A 36 -35.51 -18.11 32.25
C SER A 36 -34.36 -18.43 33.23
N PHE A 37 -33.37 -17.55 33.35
CA PHE A 37 -32.28 -17.71 34.31
C PHE A 37 -32.75 -17.62 35.74
N TYR A 38 -33.66 -16.69 36.07
CA TYR A 38 -34.19 -16.52 37.39
C TYR A 38 -34.99 -17.74 37.83
N ILE A 39 -35.92 -18.21 36.99
CA ILE A 39 -36.72 -19.44 37.28
C ILE A 39 -35.80 -20.67 37.45
N LYS A 40 -34.77 -20.82 36.62
CA LYS A 40 -33.82 -21.93 36.71
C LYS A 40 -33.01 -21.90 38.00
N ARG A 41 -32.63 -20.70 38.46
CA ARG A 41 -31.92 -20.50 39.73
C ARG A 41 -32.85 -20.87 40.91
N ILE A 42 -34.05 -20.34 40.95
CA ILE A 42 -35.03 -20.64 42.02
C ILE A 42 -35.35 -22.13 42.07
N LYS A 43 -35.58 -22.79 40.93
CA LYS A 43 -35.80 -24.24 40.89
C LYS A 43 -34.65 -25.02 41.52
N ARG A 44 -33.41 -24.60 41.31
CA ARG A 44 -32.20 -25.24 41.96
C ARG A 44 -32.19 -24.98 43.46
N GLU A 45 -32.55 -23.79 43.92
CA GLU A 45 -32.61 -23.46 45.35
C GLU A 45 -33.72 -24.25 46.05
N ILE A 46 -34.89 -24.38 45.45
CA ILE A 46 -36.03 -25.21 45.96
C ILE A 46 -35.63 -26.70 46.07
N LEU A 47 -34.95 -27.24 45.05
CA LEU A 47 -34.47 -28.64 45.10
C LEU A 47 -33.42 -28.85 46.19
N ALA A 48 -32.50 -27.92 46.37
CA ALA A 48 -31.49 -27.98 47.47
C ALA A 48 -32.20 -27.92 48.82
N THR A 49 -33.19 -27.05 48.98
CA THR A 49 -34.02 -26.91 50.20
C THR A 49 -34.82 -28.19 50.44
N SER A 50 -35.41 -28.83 49.40
CA SER A 50 -36.12 -30.10 49.53
C SER A 50 -35.18 -31.20 50.03
N ILE A 51 -33.99 -31.32 49.46
CA ILE A 51 -33.03 -32.36 49.87
C ILE A 51 -32.63 -32.17 51.36
N GLN A 52 -32.36 -30.93 51.76
CA GLN A 52 -31.93 -30.63 53.12
C GLN A 52 -33.09 -30.82 54.14
N THR A 53 -34.30 -30.42 53.78
CA THR A 53 -35.53 -30.68 54.58
C THR A 53 -35.71 -32.20 54.76
N LYS A 54 -35.58 -33.02 53.69
CA LYS A 54 -35.71 -34.51 53.78
C LYS A 54 -34.63 -35.10 54.68
N ASN A 55 -33.38 -34.59 54.63
CA ASN A 55 -32.32 -35.09 55.50
C ASN A 55 -32.57 -34.78 56.99
N LEU A 56 -33.11 -33.61 57.29
CA LEU A 56 -33.51 -33.29 58.67
C LEU A 56 -34.70 -34.12 59.14
N MET A 57 -35.64 -34.46 58.29
CA MET A 57 -36.81 -35.27 58.60
C MET A 57 -36.45 -36.75 58.87
N LYS A 58 -35.33 -37.29 58.42
CA LYS A 58 -34.93 -38.67 58.65
C LYS A 58 -34.64 -39.00 60.10
N ASN A 59 -34.34 -38.04 60.93
CA ASN A 59 -33.96 -38.20 62.35
C ASN A 59 -35.01 -37.59 63.24
N PRO A 60 -35.81 -38.35 64.03
CA PRO A 60 -36.90 -37.84 64.89
C PRO A 60 -36.43 -36.80 65.94
N ASN A 61 -35.15 -36.88 66.37
CA ASN A 61 -34.61 -35.94 67.34
C ASN A 61 -34.29 -34.55 66.79
N ASN A 62 -34.45 -34.31 65.46
CA ASN A 62 -34.14 -33.05 64.80
C ASN A 62 -35.38 -32.16 64.60
N SER A 63 -36.47 -32.36 65.32
CA SER A 63 -37.70 -31.58 65.19
C SER A 63 -37.47 -30.05 65.40
N THR A 64 -36.75 -29.68 66.43
CA THR A 64 -36.39 -28.29 66.74
C THR A 64 -35.44 -27.67 65.69
N LEU A 65 -34.46 -28.42 65.20
CA LEU A 65 -33.59 -28.02 64.11
C LEU A 65 -34.32 -27.86 62.76
N LEU A 66 -35.33 -28.66 62.54
CA LEU A 66 -36.19 -28.59 61.33
C LEU A 66 -37.05 -27.30 61.36
N GLU A 67 -37.66 -26.99 62.53
CA GLU A 67 -38.43 -25.77 62.67
C GLU A 67 -37.56 -24.52 62.53
N GLU A 68 -36.40 -24.47 63.15
CA GLU A 68 -35.43 -23.37 63.03
C GLU A 68 -34.95 -23.23 61.56
N TYR A 69 -34.71 -24.33 60.88
CA TYR A 69 -34.35 -24.33 59.46
C TYR A 69 -35.46 -23.76 58.55
N ILE A 70 -36.72 -24.16 58.79
CA ILE A 70 -37.89 -23.68 58.06
C ILE A 70 -38.08 -22.18 58.24
N ASP A 71 -37.97 -21.69 59.49
CA ASP A 71 -38.10 -20.27 59.80
C ASP A 71 -36.94 -19.46 59.17
N ASN A 72 -35.71 -19.96 59.27
CA ASN A 72 -34.54 -19.29 58.69
C ASN A 72 -34.64 -19.20 57.18
N ILE A 73 -35.04 -20.28 56.49
CA ILE A 73 -35.22 -20.27 55.02
C ILE A 73 -36.33 -19.34 54.59
N ARG A 74 -37.44 -19.30 55.36
CA ARG A 74 -38.53 -18.36 55.12
C ARG A 74 -38.06 -16.91 55.22
N ASP A 75 -37.35 -16.59 56.30
CA ASP A 75 -36.96 -15.20 56.60
C ASP A 75 -35.77 -14.71 55.73
N SER A 76 -34.83 -15.60 55.43
CA SER A 76 -33.65 -15.26 54.61
C SER A 76 -33.88 -15.34 53.10
N LYS A 77 -34.73 -16.28 52.63
CA LYS A 77 -34.89 -16.54 51.18
C LYS A 77 -36.32 -16.37 50.65
N GLY A 78 -37.30 -16.08 51.53
CA GLY A 78 -38.72 -16.00 51.17
C GLY A 78 -39.30 -17.30 50.63
N ILE A 79 -38.70 -18.45 51.02
CA ILE A 79 -39.14 -19.78 50.63
C ILE A 79 -39.97 -20.37 51.78
N ASN A 80 -41.18 -20.68 51.50
CA ASN A 80 -42.09 -21.30 52.48
C ASN A 80 -42.10 -22.83 52.29
N ILE A 81 -41.93 -23.57 53.40
CA ILE A 81 -41.91 -25.03 53.42
C ILE A 81 -43.15 -25.50 54.19
N TYR A 82 -43.97 -26.34 53.59
CA TYR A 82 -45.19 -26.93 54.17
C TYR A 82 -45.01 -28.43 54.23
N LEU A 83 -45.22 -28.98 55.43
CA LEU A 83 -45.21 -30.43 55.73
C LEU A 83 -46.59 -30.93 56.14
N GLY A 84 -47.10 -31.91 55.42
CA GLY A 84 -48.51 -32.29 55.52
C GLY A 84 -48.92 -32.96 56.86
N ASN A 85 -48.02 -33.28 57.77
CA ASN A 85 -48.34 -34.04 59.02
C ASN A 85 -47.73 -33.44 60.29
N LEU A 86 -47.29 -32.16 60.31
CA LEU A 86 -46.77 -31.51 61.53
C LEU A 86 -47.73 -30.51 62.10
N GLN A 87 -48.28 -30.90 63.19
CA GLN A 87 -49.03 -30.24 64.27
C GLN A 87 -50.11 -29.15 64.04
N PRO A 88 -51.29 -29.23 64.77
CA PRO A 88 -52.45 -28.47 64.48
C PRO A 88 -52.54 -27.05 65.12
N GLN A 89 -51.55 -26.54 65.78
CA GLN A 89 -51.63 -25.30 66.55
C GLN A 89 -51.45 -23.95 65.80
N LYS A 90 -51.04 -23.94 64.53
CA LYS A 90 -51.12 -22.76 63.67
C LYS A 90 -52.07 -22.96 62.46
N ALA A 91 -53.18 -23.64 62.70
CA ALA A 91 -54.00 -24.28 61.70
C ALA A 91 -55.00 -23.37 60.93
N LEU A 92 -55.08 -22.08 61.17
CA LEU A 92 -56.05 -21.21 60.44
C LEU A 92 -55.54 -20.84 59.00
N HIS A 93 -54.24 -20.81 58.79
CA HIS A 93 -53.67 -20.66 57.43
C HIS A 93 -53.54 -22.01 56.73
N HIS A 94 -53.33 -23.12 57.44
CA HIS A 94 -53.07 -24.46 56.87
C HIS A 94 -54.27 -25.06 56.10
N LYS A 95 -55.52 -24.89 56.55
CA LYS A 95 -56.65 -25.50 55.91
C LYS A 95 -56.96 -24.99 54.50
N ARG A 96 -56.67 -23.70 54.25
CA ARG A 96 -56.87 -23.05 52.95
C ARG A 96 -55.83 -23.44 51.93
N TYR A 97 -54.59 -23.81 52.39
CA TYR A 97 -53.52 -24.20 51.56
C TYR A 97 -53.52 -25.70 51.24
N LYS A 98 -53.94 -26.55 52.16
CA LYS A 98 -54.00 -28.00 52.02
C LYS A 98 -54.82 -28.42 50.78
N ASN A 99 -56.04 -27.96 50.63
CA ASN A 99 -56.88 -28.29 49.48
C ASN A 99 -56.39 -27.79 48.16
N ARG A 100 -55.47 -26.80 48.12
CA ARG A 100 -54.93 -26.20 46.89
C ARG A 100 -53.77 -27.00 46.33
N TYR A 101 -52.97 -27.62 47.17
CA TYR A 101 -51.74 -28.36 46.73
C TYR A 101 -52.00 -29.86 46.64
N GLU A 102 -53.05 -30.40 47.26
CA GLU A 102 -53.36 -31.84 47.21
C GLU A 102 -53.62 -32.34 45.80
N ASN A 103 -54.29 -31.54 44.98
CA ASN A 103 -54.63 -31.88 43.59
C ASN A 103 -53.54 -31.67 42.57
N LEU A 104 -52.32 -31.20 42.94
CA LEU A 104 -51.17 -31.04 42.03
C LEU A 104 -50.42 -32.37 41.88
N ASN A 105 -49.87 -32.64 40.71
CA ASN A 105 -48.93 -33.71 40.51
C ASN A 105 -47.59 -33.42 41.20
N GLU A 106 -46.74 -34.41 41.38
CA GLU A 106 -45.36 -34.16 41.85
C GLU A 106 -44.57 -33.33 40.85
N GLY A 107 -43.71 -32.43 41.34
CA GLY A 107 -42.87 -31.56 40.52
C GLY A 107 -43.14 -30.05 40.70
N PHE A 108 -42.68 -29.29 39.74
CA PHE A 108 -42.79 -27.83 39.75
C PHE A 108 -44.09 -27.35 39.10
N HIS A 109 -44.80 -26.44 39.79
CA HIS A 109 -46.02 -25.80 39.32
C HIS A 109 -45.97 -24.30 39.50
N ILE A 110 -46.52 -23.54 38.54
CA ILE A 110 -46.74 -22.11 38.68
C ILE A 110 -48.21 -21.89 39.05
N ILE A 111 -48.45 -21.26 40.18
CA ILE A 111 -49.76 -21.06 40.71
C ILE A 111 -50.05 -19.54 40.85
N SER A 112 -51.05 -19.05 40.16
CA SER A 112 -51.49 -17.66 40.27
C SER A 112 -52.64 -17.54 41.35
N LEU A 113 -52.43 -16.66 42.27
CA LEU A 113 -53.38 -16.34 43.32
C LEU A 113 -54.30 -15.17 42.88
N GLN A 114 -55.53 -15.48 42.48
CA GLN A 114 -56.46 -14.52 41.86
C GLN A 114 -56.79 -13.25 42.70
N ASN A 115 -56.61 -13.29 44.03
CA ASN A 115 -56.94 -12.15 44.90
C ASN A 115 -55.82 -11.13 45.13
N ASN A 116 -54.56 -11.43 44.82
CA ASN A 116 -53.44 -10.54 45.17
C ASN A 116 -52.42 -10.38 44.04
N ASN A 117 -52.68 -10.76 42.80
CA ASN A 117 -51.70 -10.74 41.68
C ASN A 117 -50.36 -11.43 42.03
N ILE A 118 -50.39 -12.36 43.00
CA ILE A 118 -49.21 -13.07 43.47
C ILE A 118 -49.05 -14.37 42.66
N THR A 119 -47.98 -14.51 41.92
CA THR A 119 -47.59 -15.75 41.25
C THR A 119 -46.59 -16.50 42.13
N LEU A 120 -46.90 -17.74 42.49
CA LEU A 120 -46.04 -18.62 43.27
C LEU A 120 -45.45 -19.71 42.39
N LEU A 121 -44.14 -20.03 42.57
CA LEU A 121 -43.54 -21.26 42.12
C LEU A 121 -43.68 -22.28 43.26
N ALA A 122 -44.40 -23.37 43.05
CA ALA A 122 -44.57 -24.44 43.99
C ALA A 122 -43.86 -25.71 43.52
N TYR A 123 -43.23 -26.40 44.43
CA TYR A 123 -42.64 -27.73 44.21
C TYR A 123 -43.34 -28.70 45.17
N LYS A 124 -43.91 -29.74 44.62
CA LYS A 124 -44.59 -30.78 45.39
C LYS A 124 -43.82 -32.12 45.31
N GLU A 125 -43.67 -32.74 46.45
CA GLU A 125 -43.06 -34.06 46.54
C GLU A 125 -43.72 -34.87 47.68
N VAL A 126 -43.97 -36.17 47.47
CA VAL A 126 -44.52 -37.07 48.50
C VAL A 126 -43.36 -37.87 49.12
N ILE A 127 -43.16 -37.75 50.43
CA ILE A 127 -42.11 -38.39 51.20
C ILE A 127 -42.66 -39.60 51.93
N GLY A 128 -42.12 -40.80 51.69
CA GLY A 128 -42.50 -42.03 52.41
C GLY A 128 -43.97 -42.48 52.23
N GLY A 129 -44.55 -42.08 51.12
CA GLY A 129 -45.92 -42.48 50.73
C GLY A 129 -47.10 -41.83 51.51
N LYS A 130 -46.84 -41.00 52.53
CA LYS A 130 -47.85 -40.37 53.37
C LYS A 130 -47.61 -38.88 53.71
N ASN A 131 -46.35 -38.45 53.62
CA ASN A 131 -46.01 -37.08 54.02
C ASN A 131 -45.89 -36.18 52.80
N LEU A 132 -46.69 -35.13 52.70
CA LEU A 132 -46.65 -34.13 51.65
C LEU A 132 -45.68 -33.05 52.01
N LEU A 133 -44.64 -32.87 51.17
CA LEU A 133 -43.71 -31.73 51.18
C LEU A 133 -44.12 -30.77 50.07
N VAL A 134 -44.42 -29.53 50.41
CA VAL A 134 -44.63 -28.46 49.42
C VAL A 134 -43.74 -27.30 49.77
N ILE A 135 -42.96 -26.89 48.81
CA ILE A 135 -42.04 -25.74 48.92
C ILE A 135 -42.55 -24.68 47.96
N THR A 136 -42.79 -23.47 48.46
CA THR A 136 -43.29 -22.37 47.63
C THR A 136 -42.44 -21.15 47.79
N THR A 137 -42.28 -20.40 46.71
CA THR A 137 -41.68 -19.06 46.72
C THR A 137 -42.46 -18.11 45.83
N SER A 138 -42.48 -16.83 46.19
CA SER A 138 -43.17 -15.81 45.41
C SER A 138 -42.33 -15.39 44.21
N LEU A 139 -42.95 -15.46 43.04
CA LEU A 139 -42.41 -14.85 41.82
C LEU A 139 -42.70 -13.35 41.73
N SER A 140 -43.43 -12.75 42.66
CA SER A 140 -43.73 -11.32 42.69
C SER A 140 -42.47 -10.47 42.90
N VAL A 141 -41.48 -11.00 43.64
CA VAL A 141 -40.17 -10.39 43.79
C VAL A 141 -39.43 -10.31 42.43
N MET A 142 -39.69 -11.29 41.52
CA MET A 142 -39.19 -11.27 40.16
C MET A 142 -39.69 -10.07 39.35
N SER A 143 -40.99 -9.68 39.54
CA SER A 143 -41.54 -8.52 38.82
C SER A 143 -40.97 -7.18 39.28
N SER A 144 -40.61 -7.05 40.56
CA SER A 144 -39.93 -5.88 41.10
C SER A 144 -38.50 -5.80 40.63
N HIS A 145 -37.71 -6.89 40.77
CA HIS A 145 -36.32 -6.94 40.25
C HIS A 145 -36.25 -6.75 38.74
N ARG A 146 -37.24 -7.21 37.98
CA ARG A 146 -37.32 -7.01 36.54
C ARG A 146 -37.31 -5.52 36.15
N HIS A 147 -38.06 -4.70 36.90
CA HIS A 147 -38.14 -3.26 36.66
C HIS A 147 -36.78 -2.57 36.93
N GLU A 148 -36.08 -2.96 37.99
CA GLU A 148 -34.73 -2.45 38.30
C GLU A 148 -33.70 -2.87 37.23
N VAL A 149 -33.75 -4.13 36.80
CA VAL A 149 -32.84 -4.64 35.72
C VAL A 149 -33.11 -3.92 34.41
N TYR A 150 -34.36 -3.66 34.04
CA TYR A 150 -34.70 -2.92 32.83
C TYR A 150 -34.25 -1.46 32.90
N LEU A 151 -34.40 -0.82 34.05
CA LEU A 151 -33.94 0.55 34.27
C LEU A 151 -32.42 0.63 34.17
N LEU A 152 -31.71 -0.31 34.77
CA LEU A 152 -30.26 -0.40 34.72
C LEU A 152 -29.74 -0.68 33.30
N ASN A 153 -30.39 -1.58 32.55
CA ASN A 153 -30.12 -1.83 31.16
C ASN A 153 -30.40 -0.60 30.28
N LEU A 154 -31.45 0.16 30.55
CA LEU A 154 -31.73 1.41 29.84
C LEU A 154 -30.66 2.46 30.07
N ILE A 155 -30.18 2.61 31.30
CA ILE A 155 -29.11 3.54 31.64
C ILE A 155 -27.81 3.13 30.92
N THR A 156 -27.44 1.86 30.97
CA THR A 156 -26.24 1.33 30.29
C THR A 156 -26.35 1.51 28.78
N PHE A 157 -27.54 1.33 28.20
CA PHE A 157 -27.79 1.59 26.77
C PHE A 157 -27.53 3.05 26.41
N ILE A 158 -28.05 4.00 27.19
CA ILE A 158 -27.87 5.43 26.95
C ILE A 158 -26.36 5.81 27.05
N ILE A 159 -25.67 5.32 28.09
CA ILE A 159 -24.26 5.58 28.27
C ILE A 159 -23.46 5.00 27.09
N ALA A 160 -23.69 3.76 26.70
CA ALA A 160 -23.03 3.11 25.58
C ALA A 160 -23.25 3.86 24.26
N MET A 161 -24.48 4.36 24.03
CA MET A 161 -24.83 5.16 22.86
C MET A 161 -24.02 6.47 22.80
N VAL A 162 -23.95 7.21 23.91
CA VAL A 162 -23.21 8.48 23.97
C VAL A 162 -21.73 8.25 23.74
N VAL A 163 -21.14 7.28 24.45
CA VAL A 163 -19.71 6.93 24.30
C VAL A 163 -19.40 6.53 22.86
N SER A 164 -20.27 5.73 22.25
CA SER A 164 -20.11 5.28 20.86
C SER A 164 -20.14 6.41 19.85
N ILE A 165 -21.04 7.37 20.03
CA ILE A 165 -21.13 8.56 19.16
C ILE A 165 -19.83 9.38 19.25
N VAL A 166 -19.31 9.57 20.46
CA VAL A 166 -18.08 10.35 20.69
C VAL A 166 -16.88 9.64 20.04
N ILE A 167 -16.69 8.35 20.33
CA ILE A 167 -15.60 7.55 19.77
C ILE A 167 -15.69 7.52 18.24
N SER A 168 -16.86 7.21 17.68
CA SER A 168 -17.06 7.16 16.23
C SER A 168 -16.71 8.51 15.56
N ARG A 169 -17.07 9.64 16.16
CA ARG A 169 -16.72 10.97 15.61
C ARG A 169 -15.22 11.22 15.62
N ILE A 170 -14.52 10.89 16.70
CA ILE A 170 -13.07 11.10 16.82
C ILE A 170 -12.33 10.28 15.77
N PHE A 171 -12.58 8.96 15.69
CA PHE A 171 -11.90 8.07 14.75
C PHE A 171 -12.22 8.41 13.30
N THR A 172 -13.49 8.64 12.97
CA THR A 172 -13.89 8.93 11.59
C THR A 172 -13.32 10.28 11.13
N LYS A 173 -13.26 11.28 12.01
CA LYS A 173 -12.66 12.57 11.68
C LYS A 173 -11.18 12.42 11.36
N ARG A 174 -10.42 11.70 12.20
CA ARG A 174 -8.98 11.49 12.01
C ARG A 174 -8.66 10.82 10.67
N ILE A 175 -9.36 9.72 10.34
CA ILE A 175 -9.16 9.01 9.06
C ILE A 175 -9.56 9.90 7.86
N THR A 176 -10.71 10.58 7.96
CA THR A 176 -11.21 11.39 6.85
C THR A 176 -10.34 12.61 6.56
N ASP A 177 -9.80 13.24 7.58
CA ASP A 177 -8.94 14.40 7.41
C ASP A 177 -7.60 14.01 6.75
N ASN A 178 -7.04 12.84 7.10
CA ASN A 178 -5.87 12.28 6.43
C ASN A 178 -6.14 11.98 4.95
N ILE A 179 -7.27 11.33 4.63
CA ILE A 179 -7.66 11.04 3.23
C ILE A 179 -7.87 12.34 2.43
N LYS A 180 -8.47 13.37 3.03
CA LYS A 180 -8.63 14.68 2.37
C LYS A 180 -7.30 15.34 2.10
N SER A 181 -6.34 15.25 3.02
CA SER A 181 -4.99 15.78 2.83
C SER A 181 -4.29 15.09 1.67
N LEU A 182 -4.32 13.73 1.60
CA LEU A 182 -3.79 12.97 0.47
C LEU A 182 -4.43 13.37 -0.86
N ASN A 183 -5.76 13.49 -0.88
CA ASN A 183 -6.48 13.88 -2.09
C ASN A 183 -6.10 15.31 -2.55
N ARG A 184 -5.88 16.23 -1.62
CA ARG A 184 -5.42 17.59 -1.94
C ARG A 184 -4.03 17.58 -2.57
N VAL A 185 -3.08 16.81 -2.00
CA VAL A 185 -1.73 16.67 -2.56
C VAL A 185 -1.79 16.03 -3.95
N ALA A 186 -2.56 14.94 -4.10
CA ALA A 186 -2.74 14.28 -5.40
C ALA A 186 -3.34 15.22 -6.46
N GLN A 187 -4.31 16.09 -6.08
CA GLN A 187 -4.86 17.11 -6.97
C GLN A 187 -3.83 18.17 -7.36
N LYS A 188 -2.93 18.56 -6.47
CA LYS A 188 -1.83 19.47 -6.82
C LYS A 188 -0.86 18.82 -7.79
N ILE A 189 -0.45 17.57 -7.53
CA ILE A 189 0.41 16.81 -8.45
C ILE A 189 -0.22 16.69 -9.84
N SER A 190 -1.53 16.45 -9.94
CA SER A 190 -2.24 16.37 -11.24
C SER A 190 -2.24 17.68 -12.02
N ARG A 191 -1.98 18.82 -11.35
CA ARG A 191 -1.80 20.13 -11.96
C ARG A 191 -0.33 20.53 -12.12
N LEU A 192 0.59 19.57 -11.91
CA LEU A 192 2.03 19.78 -11.95
C LEU A 192 2.53 20.76 -10.86
N ASP A 193 1.78 20.93 -9.79
CA ASP A 193 2.17 21.71 -8.61
C ASP A 193 2.75 20.75 -7.55
N PHE A 194 4.08 20.76 -7.42
CA PHE A 194 4.84 19.92 -6.48
C PHE A 194 5.23 20.65 -5.20
N SER A 195 4.60 21.80 -4.91
CA SER A 195 4.95 22.67 -3.77
C SER A 195 4.62 22.05 -2.41
N GLU A 196 3.70 21.09 -2.35
CA GLU A 196 3.20 20.49 -1.11
C GLU A 196 3.44 18.97 -1.10
N LYS A 197 4.06 18.48 -0.02
CA LYS A 197 4.21 17.04 0.24
C LYS A 197 3.22 16.58 1.30
N SER A 198 2.80 15.33 1.20
CA SER A 198 1.98 14.71 2.24
C SER A 198 2.83 14.41 3.47
N SER A 199 2.34 14.79 4.67
CA SER A 199 3.04 14.63 5.95
C SER A 199 2.22 13.84 6.98
N ILE A 200 1.55 12.78 6.54
CA ILE A 200 0.74 11.93 7.43
C ILE A 200 1.65 11.12 8.35
N LYS A 201 1.43 11.29 9.67
CA LYS A 201 2.17 10.59 10.72
C LYS A 201 1.24 9.58 11.40
N THR A 202 0.98 8.48 10.72
CA THR A 202 0.29 7.32 11.28
C THR A 202 1.22 6.11 11.16
N SER A 203 0.92 5.01 11.84
CA SER A 203 1.68 3.75 11.72
C SER A 203 0.87 2.69 10.97
N ASP A 204 0.12 3.10 9.96
CA ASP A 204 -0.79 2.29 9.16
C ASP A 204 -0.55 2.50 7.66
N GLU A 205 -1.41 1.90 6.84
CA GLU A 205 -1.39 1.96 5.38
C GLU A 205 -1.51 3.38 4.83
N LEU A 206 -2.03 4.34 5.62
CA LEU A 206 -2.12 5.74 5.20
C LEU A 206 -0.74 6.43 5.18
N MET A 207 0.18 6.02 6.07
CA MET A 207 1.56 6.51 6.04
C MET A 207 2.29 5.97 4.80
N GLU A 208 2.15 4.68 4.51
CA GLU A 208 2.74 4.07 3.31
C GLU A 208 2.22 4.75 2.03
N LEU A 209 0.90 4.96 1.94
CA LEU A 209 0.28 5.67 0.82
C LEU A 209 0.80 7.10 0.69
N SER A 210 1.02 7.79 1.80
CA SER A 210 1.60 9.14 1.84
C SER A 210 3.02 9.16 1.27
N GLN A 211 3.85 8.19 1.63
CA GLN A 211 5.21 8.04 1.12
C GLN A 211 5.21 7.74 -0.38
N ASN A 212 4.35 6.81 -0.82
CA ASN A 212 4.22 6.45 -2.23
C ASN A 212 3.79 7.64 -3.10
N ILE A 213 2.84 8.45 -2.63
CA ILE A 213 2.43 9.69 -3.31
C ILE A 213 3.58 10.69 -3.40
N ASN A 214 4.37 10.86 -2.33
CA ASN A 214 5.52 11.76 -2.35
C ASN A 214 6.60 11.27 -3.32
N THR A 215 6.92 9.97 -3.31
CA THR A 215 7.88 9.37 -4.26
C THR A 215 7.42 9.52 -5.71
N MET A 216 6.12 9.30 -5.97
CA MET A 216 5.54 9.53 -7.29
C MET A 216 5.67 11.00 -7.72
N ALA A 217 5.41 11.94 -6.81
CA ALA A 217 5.55 13.38 -7.08
C ALA A 217 6.99 13.75 -7.43
N ASP A 218 7.97 13.26 -6.66
CA ASP A 218 9.39 13.50 -6.91
C ASP A 218 9.85 12.91 -8.25
N ASN A 219 9.39 11.71 -8.60
CA ASN A 219 9.70 11.06 -9.88
C ASN A 219 9.10 11.82 -11.07
N ILE A 220 7.84 12.28 -10.96
CA ILE A 220 7.21 13.08 -12.02
C ILE A 220 7.93 14.42 -12.19
N LYS A 221 8.24 15.10 -11.08
CA LYS A 221 8.97 16.36 -11.09
C LYS A 221 10.33 16.22 -11.79
N SER A 222 11.12 15.23 -11.36
CA SER A 222 12.44 14.95 -11.99
C SER A 222 12.32 14.62 -13.48
N SER A 223 11.31 13.83 -13.86
CA SER A 223 11.07 13.51 -15.27
C SER A 223 10.72 14.75 -16.10
N MET A 224 9.93 15.68 -15.54
CA MET A 224 9.60 16.96 -16.19
C MET A 224 10.81 17.88 -16.33
N GLU A 225 11.62 17.99 -15.27
CA GLU A 225 12.85 18.79 -15.29
C GLU A 225 13.81 18.27 -16.37
N ASN A 226 14.00 16.95 -16.44
CA ASN A 226 14.81 16.28 -17.46
C ASN A 226 14.24 16.52 -18.87
N LEU A 227 12.93 16.43 -19.06
CA LEU A 227 12.28 16.71 -20.33
C LEU A 227 12.47 18.15 -20.77
N ASN A 228 12.27 19.11 -19.85
CA ASN A 228 12.45 20.54 -20.14
C ASN A 228 13.90 20.85 -20.53
N THR A 229 14.88 20.30 -19.80
CA THR A 229 16.30 20.43 -20.12
C THR A 229 16.60 19.84 -21.49
N PHE A 230 16.08 18.64 -21.79
CA PHE A 230 16.23 17.99 -23.09
C PHE A 230 15.68 18.85 -24.23
N VAL A 231 14.44 19.38 -24.10
CA VAL A 231 13.82 20.24 -25.13
C VAL A 231 14.61 21.55 -25.31
N SER A 232 15.05 22.16 -24.22
CA SER A 232 15.87 23.38 -24.25
C SER A 232 17.18 23.15 -25.01
N ASN A 233 17.91 22.08 -24.65
CA ASN A 233 19.18 21.74 -25.28
C ASN A 233 19.01 21.38 -26.76
N ALA A 234 17.97 20.58 -27.10
CA ALA A 234 17.66 20.23 -28.48
C ALA A 234 17.38 21.51 -29.33
N SER A 235 16.63 22.43 -28.76
CA SER A 235 16.30 23.70 -29.42
C SER A 235 17.57 24.54 -29.66
N HIS A 236 18.47 24.59 -28.70
CA HIS A 236 19.74 25.31 -28.81
C HIS A 236 20.65 24.68 -29.88
N GLU A 237 20.83 23.36 -29.85
CA GLU A 237 21.64 22.60 -30.79
C GLU A 237 21.09 22.65 -32.24
N LEU A 238 19.79 22.83 -32.44
CA LEU A 238 19.19 23.05 -33.74
C LEU A 238 19.29 24.50 -34.23
N LYS A 239 19.21 25.48 -33.31
CA LYS A 239 19.27 26.90 -33.68
C LYS A 239 20.61 27.33 -34.24
N THR A 240 21.71 26.80 -33.70
CA THR A 240 23.07 27.17 -34.11
C THR A 240 23.35 26.83 -35.60
N PRO A 241 23.18 25.58 -36.07
CA PRO A 241 23.39 25.24 -37.47
C PRO A 241 22.46 25.98 -38.44
N ILE A 242 21.18 26.20 -38.01
CA ILE A 242 20.24 27.01 -38.81
C ILE A 242 20.77 28.43 -39.03
N ALA A 243 21.29 29.08 -37.98
CA ALA A 243 21.88 30.40 -38.08
C ALA A 243 23.09 30.43 -39.02
N VAL A 244 23.96 29.42 -38.91
CA VAL A 244 25.13 29.26 -39.80
C VAL A 244 24.72 29.08 -41.26
N ILE A 245 23.75 28.21 -41.53
CA ILE A 245 23.19 27.99 -42.87
C ILE A 245 22.63 29.29 -43.44
N ASN A 246 21.76 29.98 -42.64
CA ASN A 246 21.14 31.25 -43.06
C ASN A 246 22.21 32.33 -43.41
N THR A 247 23.23 32.46 -42.55
CA THR A 247 24.29 33.47 -42.77
C THR A 247 25.05 33.15 -44.07
N HIS A 248 25.47 31.92 -44.28
CA HIS A 248 26.22 31.55 -45.48
C HIS A 248 25.34 31.56 -46.73
N ALA A 249 24.07 31.25 -46.64
CA ALA A 249 23.12 31.40 -47.73
C ALA A 249 22.92 32.88 -48.13
N GLN A 250 22.81 33.79 -47.14
CA GLN A 250 22.74 35.24 -47.39
C GLN A 250 24.00 35.78 -48.03
N LEU A 251 25.21 35.28 -47.59
CA LEU A 251 26.46 35.63 -48.18
C LEU A 251 26.55 35.21 -49.65
N LEU A 252 26.05 34.02 -49.99
CA LEU A 252 25.98 33.49 -51.37
C LEU A 252 25.05 34.35 -52.28
N MET A 253 24.16 35.14 -51.74
CA MET A 253 23.30 36.08 -52.52
C MET A 253 24.05 37.41 -52.84
N SER A 254 25.29 37.58 -52.39
CA SER A 254 26.07 38.78 -52.65
C SER A 254 26.77 38.69 -53.99
N ASP A 255 26.63 39.72 -54.85
CA ASP A 255 27.20 39.80 -56.22
C ASP A 255 28.73 39.88 -56.31
N ARG A 256 29.46 39.85 -55.19
CA ARG A 256 30.91 40.09 -55.14
C ARG A 256 31.73 38.94 -54.56
N LEU A 257 31.27 37.67 -54.75
CA LEU A 257 32.01 36.51 -54.23
C LEU A 257 33.03 35.97 -55.26
N ASP A 258 34.20 35.64 -54.79
CA ASP A 258 35.12 34.84 -55.55
C ASP A 258 34.68 33.34 -55.52
N LYS A 259 35.13 32.56 -56.51
CA LYS A 259 34.71 31.15 -56.65
C LYS A 259 35.17 30.25 -55.49
N ASP A 260 36.24 30.60 -54.79
CA ASP A 260 36.71 29.80 -53.65
C ASP A 260 35.88 30.06 -52.42
N SER A 261 35.50 31.29 -52.17
CA SER A 261 34.58 31.69 -51.12
C SER A 261 33.17 31.06 -51.33
N GLU A 262 32.65 31.13 -52.55
CA GLU A 262 31.36 30.51 -52.94
C GLU A 262 31.41 28.98 -52.66
N ARG A 263 32.45 28.30 -53.09
CA ARG A 263 32.61 26.86 -52.85
C ARG A 263 32.75 26.54 -51.37
N ASN A 264 33.38 27.39 -50.59
CA ASN A 264 33.52 27.18 -49.14
C ASN A 264 32.15 27.35 -48.43
N TYR A 265 31.36 28.37 -48.79
CA TYR A 265 30.04 28.56 -48.21
C TYR A 265 29.12 27.39 -48.54
N HIS A 266 29.11 26.88 -49.73
CA HIS A 266 28.36 25.66 -50.08
C HIS A 266 28.80 24.45 -49.25
N LYS A 267 30.11 24.26 -48.99
CA LYS A 267 30.61 23.18 -48.11
C LYS A 267 30.13 23.35 -46.68
N VAL A 268 30.12 24.56 -46.14
CA VAL A 268 29.64 24.82 -44.79
C VAL A 268 28.13 24.53 -44.68
N ILE A 269 27.32 24.99 -45.62
CA ILE A 269 25.88 24.71 -45.65
C ILE A 269 25.65 23.21 -45.72
N LEU A 270 26.33 22.47 -46.57
CA LEU A 270 26.21 21.04 -46.70
C LEU A 270 26.61 20.31 -45.42
N LYS A 271 27.68 20.76 -44.78
CA LYS A 271 28.15 20.21 -43.50
C LYS A 271 27.12 20.39 -42.39
N GLU A 272 26.61 21.60 -42.22
CA GLU A 272 25.62 21.90 -41.18
C GLU A 272 24.29 21.17 -41.46
N SER A 273 23.87 21.05 -42.71
CA SER A 273 22.68 20.26 -43.07
C SER A 273 22.82 18.77 -42.74
N LYS A 274 24.02 18.16 -43.00
CA LYS A 274 24.29 16.77 -42.60
C LYS A 274 24.32 16.61 -41.08
N TYR A 275 24.88 17.57 -40.37
CA TYR A 275 24.89 17.57 -38.91
C TYR A 275 23.48 17.58 -38.37
N MET A 276 22.58 18.46 -38.87
CA MET A 276 21.19 18.53 -38.50
C MET A 276 20.44 17.21 -38.79
N ASP A 277 20.65 16.60 -39.97
CA ASP A 277 20.02 15.30 -40.30
C ASP A 277 20.42 14.22 -39.28
N THR A 278 21.70 14.16 -38.90
CA THR A 278 22.17 13.22 -37.86
C THR A 278 21.54 13.53 -36.50
N LEU A 279 21.55 14.80 -36.08
CA LEU A 279 20.95 15.23 -34.81
C LEU A 279 19.46 14.86 -34.73
N VAL A 280 18.67 15.12 -35.78
CA VAL A 280 17.25 14.79 -35.83
C VAL A 280 17.04 13.27 -35.76
N LYS A 281 17.86 12.47 -36.47
CA LYS A 281 17.80 11.01 -36.42
C LYS A 281 18.08 10.48 -35.01
N ASP A 282 19.10 11.02 -34.35
CA ASP A 282 19.47 10.64 -32.97
C ASP A 282 18.34 10.99 -31.96
N LEU A 283 17.75 12.18 -32.08
CA LEU A 283 16.61 12.61 -31.28
C LEU A 283 15.38 11.71 -31.46
N LEU A 284 15.03 11.41 -32.72
CA LEU A 284 13.94 10.51 -33.03
C LEU A 284 14.19 9.09 -32.50
N LEU A 285 15.42 8.61 -32.57
CA LEU A 285 15.81 7.31 -32.03
C LEU A 285 15.69 7.29 -30.50
N LEU A 286 16.23 8.29 -29.78
CA LEU A 286 16.08 8.41 -28.32
C LEU A 286 14.61 8.42 -27.91
N SER A 287 13.77 9.15 -28.63
CA SER A 287 12.34 9.20 -28.37
C SER A 287 11.67 7.82 -28.55
N LYS A 288 12.03 7.10 -29.62
CA LYS A 288 11.49 5.74 -29.89
C LYS A 288 11.94 4.72 -28.87
N LEU A 289 13.19 4.78 -28.43
CA LEU A 289 13.74 3.88 -27.42
C LEU A 289 13.19 4.12 -26.01
N SER A 290 12.52 5.24 -25.75
CA SER A 290 11.87 5.58 -24.48
C SER A 290 10.45 4.99 -24.36
N SER A 291 9.82 4.54 -25.44
CA SER A 291 8.57 3.81 -25.47
C SER A 291 8.83 2.29 -25.46
N ASN A 292 7.81 1.48 -25.16
CA ASN A 292 7.90 0.01 -25.15
C ASN A 292 8.41 -0.52 -26.51
N PHE A 293 9.73 -0.65 -26.64
CA PHE A 293 10.38 -1.10 -27.87
C PHE A 293 10.42 -2.63 -27.89
N ASN A 294 9.83 -3.25 -28.93
CA ASN A 294 9.94 -4.69 -29.12
C ASN A 294 11.32 -5.02 -29.72
N LEU A 295 12.17 -5.68 -28.93
CA LEU A 295 13.55 -6.05 -29.31
C LEU A 295 13.52 -7.36 -30.11
N GLU A 296 13.54 -7.28 -31.42
CA GLU A 296 13.88 -8.43 -32.27
C GLU A 296 15.39 -8.66 -32.16
N LYS A 297 15.78 -9.80 -31.57
CA LYS A 297 17.17 -10.19 -31.37
C LYS A 297 17.60 -11.17 -32.45
N GLU A 298 18.75 -10.96 -33.02
CA GLU A 298 19.40 -11.87 -33.99
C GLU A 298 20.83 -12.21 -33.53
N GLU A 299 21.31 -13.36 -33.93
CA GLU A 299 22.66 -13.82 -33.60
C GLU A 299 23.63 -13.46 -34.70
N PHE A 300 24.77 -12.85 -34.38
CA PHE A 300 25.82 -12.46 -35.33
C PHE A 300 27.17 -12.38 -34.64
N ASN A 301 28.24 -12.41 -35.45
CA ASN A 301 29.58 -12.25 -34.94
C ASN A 301 29.88 -10.78 -34.60
N LEU A 302 30.32 -10.51 -33.37
CA LEU A 302 30.59 -9.17 -32.89
C LEU A 302 31.79 -8.53 -33.64
N LYS A 303 32.84 -9.34 -33.94
CA LYS A 303 34.03 -8.88 -34.60
C LYS A 303 33.74 -8.37 -36.01
N ASP A 304 32.85 -9.06 -36.73
CA ASP A 304 32.43 -8.64 -38.08
C ASP A 304 31.69 -7.31 -38.04
N LEU A 305 30.76 -7.15 -37.09
CA LEU A 305 29.99 -5.91 -36.94
C LEU A 305 30.92 -4.73 -36.53
N LEU A 306 31.89 -4.99 -35.66
CA LEU A 306 32.91 -3.98 -35.29
C LEU A 306 33.74 -3.55 -36.51
N LYS A 307 34.18 -4.52 -37.32
CA LYS A 307 34.92 -4.23 -38.54
C LYS A 307 34.14 -3.37 -39.51
N GLU A 308 32.85 -3.69 -39.75
CA GLU A 308 31.94 -2.87 -40.56
C GLU A 308 31.85 -1.42 -40.03
N SER A 309 31.81 -1.26 -38.69
CA SER A 309 31.75 0.06 -38.05
C SER A 309 33.07 0.83 -38.20
N MET A 310 34.23 0.14 -38.14
CA MET A 310 35.57 0.77 -38.36
C MET A 310 35.76 1.24 -39.79
N GLU A 311 35.44 0.40 -40.77
CA GLU A 311 35.52 0.73 -42.19
C GLU A 311 34.71 2.02 -42.54
N LYS A 312 33.59 2.23 -41.89
CA LYS A 312 32.79 3.44 -42.05
C LYS A 312 33.54 4.73 -41.68
N PHE A 313 34.48 4.67 -40.74
CA PHE A 313 35.21 5.81 -40.20
C PHE A 313 36.68 5.83 -40.55
N GLU A 314 37.16 4.99 -41.49
CA GLU A 314 38.55 4.85 -41.93
C GLU A 314 39.19 6.21 -42.27
N PHE A 315 38.44 7.13 -42.89
CA PHE A 315 38.96 8.46 -43.21
C PHE A 315 39.37 9.27 -41.95
N LEU A 316 38.70 9.12 -40.81
CA LEU A 316 39.08 9.78 -39.57
C LEU A 316 40.33 9.15 -38.96
N GLU A 317 40.45 7.84 -39.07
CA GLU A 317 41.61 7.05 -38.65
C GLU A 317 42.89 7.51 -39.40
N LEU A 318 42.82 7.51 -40.72
CA LEU A 318 43.93 7.95 -41.58
C LEU A 318 44.30 9.41 -41.35
N LYS A 319 43.32 10.29 -41.10
CA LYS A 319 43.60 11.72 -40.89
C LYS A 319 44.43 12.00 -39.64
N LYS A 320 44.30 11.16 -38.59
CA LYS A 320 44.95 11.32 -37.29
C LYS A 320 46.13 10.33 -37.07
N ASP A 321 46.42 9.47 -38.03
CA ASP A 321 47.40 8.38 -37.93
C ASP A 321 47.17 7.52 -36.68
N LEU A 322 45.91 7.04 -36.51
CA LEU A 322 45.51 6.22 -35.39
C LEU A 322 45.66 4.73 -35.73
N THR A 323 45.97 3.93 -34.72
CA THR A 323 46.10 2.48 -34.87
C THR A 323 45.18 1.74 -33.93
N TRP A 324 44.75 0.54 -34.34
CA TRP A 324 43.86 -0.30 -33.54
C TRP A 324 44.58 -1.58 -33.10
N GLU A 325 44.40 -1.91 -31.82
CA GLU A 325 44.75 -3.22 -31.26
C GLU A 325 43.45 -3.93 -30.90
N ILE A 326 43.11 -5.00 -31.62
CA ILE A 326 41.84 -5.73 -31.43
C ILE A 326 42.13 -7.13 -30.93
N ASP A 327 41.85 -7.37 -29.65
CA ASP A 327 41.96 -8.69 -29.01
C ASP A 327 40.55 -9.17 -28.58
N LEU A 328 39.67 -9.39 -29.57
CA LEU A 328 38.36 -9.96 -29.39
C LEU A 328 38.40 -11.44 -29.75
N LYS A 329 37.94 -12.27 -28.79
CA LYS A 329 37.65 -13.66 -29.10
C LYS A 329 36.55 -13.73 -30.17
N ASP A 330 36.62 -14.72 -31.03
CA ASP A 330 35.53 -14.96 -31.97
C ASP A 330 34.28 -15.39 -31.21
N MET A 331 33.28 -14.53 -31.19
CA MET A 331 32.05 -14.72 -30.37
C MET A 331 30.83 -14.23 -31.07
N SER A 332 29.76 -15.04 -30.98
CA SER A 332 28.43 -14.63 -31.36
C SER A 332 27.69 -13.97 -30.18
N ILE A 333 26.99 -12.90 -30.47
CA ILE A 333 26.11 -12.22 -29.53
C ILE A 333 24.68 -12.20 -30.06
N LYS A 334 23.67 -12.24 -29.14
CA LYS A 334 22.25 -12.27 -29.49
C LYS A 334 21.56 -10.98 -29.06
N VAL A 335 21.55 -10.00 -29.93
CA VAL A 335 21.00 -8.65 -29.69
C VAL A 335 20.31 -8.11 -30.94
N ASN A 336 19.67 -6.94 -30.85
CA ASN A 336 19.17 -6.26 -32.03
C ASN A 336 20.36 -5.66 -32.81
N LYS A 337 20.72 -6.25 -33.96
CA LYS A 337 21.87 -5.88 -34.77
C LYS A 337 21.88 -4.40 -35.16
N LYS A 338 20.72 -3.85 -35.54
CA LYS A 338 20.60 -2.44 -35.97
C LYS A 338 20.91 -1.49 -34.83
N LEU A 339 20.38 -1.74 -33.62
CA LEU A 339 20.65 -0.92 -32.44
C LEU A 339 22.10 -1.11 -31.97
N PHE A 340 22.60 -2.35 -32.00
CA PHE A 340 23.93 -2.62 -31.53
C PHE A 340 25.01 -2.04 -32.48
N ARG A 341 24.72 -1.97 -33.79
CA ARG A 341 25.57 -1.22 -34.75
C ARG A 341 25.68 0.24 -34.31
N ILE A 342 24.61 0.89 -33.85
CA ILE A 342 24.65 2.27 -33.38
C ILE A 342 25.54 2.40 -32.15
N VAL A 343 25.53 1.41 -31.23
CA VAL A 343 26.48 1.38 -30.10
C VAL A 343 27.92 1.37 -30.59
N LEU A 344 28.25 0.44 -31.49
CA LEU A 344 29.63 0.32 -32.03
C LEU A 344 30.04 1.56 -32.83
N ASP A 345 29.15 2.07 -33.70
CA ASP A 345 29.40 3.29 -34.47
C ASP A 345 29.77 4.48 -33.55
N ASN A 346 29.01 4.66 -32.46
CA ASN A 346 29.25 5.73 -31.49
C ASN A 346 30.56 5.51 -30.71
N LEU A 347 30.84 4.27 -30.28
CA LEU A 347 32.10 3.97 -29.55
C LEU A 347 33.32 4.16 -30.44
N VAL A 348 33.29 3.65 -31.67
CA VAL A 348 34.36 3.83 -32.66
C VAL A 348 34.54 5.31 -32.97
N GLN A 349 33.48 6.03 -33.28
CA GLN A 349 33.53 7.46 -33.58
C GLN A 349 34.08 8.28 -32.41
N ASN A 350 33.66 7.98 -31.18
CA ASN A 350 34.13 8.65 -29.97
C ASN A 350 35.65 8.38 -29.78
N ALA A 351 36.07 7.12 -29.89
CA ALA A 351 37.48 6.78 -29.79
C ALA A 351 38.33 7.54 -30.80
N LEU A 352 37.93 7.58 -32.07
CA LEU A 352 38.65 8.33 -33.12
C LEU A 352 38.64 9.85 -32.92
N LYS A 353 37.53 10.43 -32.45
CA LYS A 353 37.41 11.88 -32.25
C LYS A 353 38.23 12.37 -31.06
N TYR A 354 38.19 11.65 -29.96
CA TYR A 354 38.78 12.11 -28.68
C TYR A 354 40.23 11.65 -28.48
N SER A 355 40.72 10.69 -29.27
CA SER A 355 42.14 10.30 -29.21
C SER A 355 43.05 11.36 -29.80
N PRO A 356 44.20 11.63 -29.17
CA PRO A 356 45.32 12.38 -29.79
C PRO A 356 45.78 11.74 -31.10
N GLU A 357 46.46 12.53 -31.95
CA GLU A 357 47.15 12.01 -33.15
C GLU A 357 48.22 10.99 -32.77
N ASN A 358 48.52 10.04 -33.68
CA ASN A 358 49.49 8.96 -33.48
C ASN A 358 49.24 8.08 -32.25
N SER A 359 47.98 7.81 -31.94
CA SER A 359 47.56 7.06 -30.75
C SER A 359 47.09 5.65 -31.06
N LEU A 360 47.23 4.77 -30.05
CA LEU A 360 46.73 3.41 -30.07
C LEU A 360 45.39 3.28 -29.33
N ILE A 361 44.34 2.85 -30.05
CA ILE A 361 43.05 2.51 -29.54
C ILE A 361 42.98 1.00 -29.34
N LYS A 362 42.46 0.54 -28.18
CA LYS A 362 42.35 -0.89 -27.85
C LYS A 362 40.92 -1.31 -27.75
N VAL A 363 40.60 -2.47 -28.36
CA VAL A 363 39.30 -3.15 -28.16
C VAL A 363 39.59 -4.59 -27.80
N TYR A 364 39.18 -4.98 -26.57
CA TYR A 364 39.50 -6.32 -26.08
C TYR A 364 38.33 -6.90 -25.25
N SER A 365 38.37 -8.24 -25.10
CA SER A 365 37.40 -8.95 -24.25
C SER A 365 38.11 -9.54 -23.05
N LYS A 366 37.58 -9.27 -21.85
CA LYS A 366 38.06 -9.80 -20.58
C LYS A 366 36.93 -10.05 -19.62
N GLU A 367 36.92 -11.18 -18.90
CA GLU A 367 35.97 -11.52 -17.84
C GLU A 367 34.50 -11.36 -18.22
N GLY A 368 34.14 -11.70 -19.47
CA GLY A 368 32.77 -11.59 -19.94
C GLY A 368 32.34 -10.17 -20.32
N LYS A 369 33.26 -9.24 -20.40
CA LYS A 369 33.01 -7.85 -20.82
C LYS A 369 33.84 -7.50 -22.06
N ILE A 370 33.34 -6.51 -22.81
CA ILE A 370 34.04 -5.89 -23.94
C ILE A 370 34.48 -4.51 -23.47
N PHE A 371 35.74 -4.18 -23.80
CA PHE A 371 36.38 -2.94 -23.44
C PHE A 371 36.76 -2.16 -24.69
N PHE A 372 36.44 -0.87 -24.71
CA PHE A 372 36.93 0.13 -25.64
C PHE A 372 37.81 1.08 -24.84
N GLU A 373 39.06 1.13 -25.14
CA GLU A 373 40.05 1.93 -24.42
C GLU A 373 40.80 2.83 -25.40
N ASN A 374 40.75 4.12 -25.17
CA ASN A 374 41.45 5.09 -25.97
C ASN A 374 42.12 6.19 -25.10
N PRO A 375 43.26 6.74 -25.49
CA PRO A 375 43.86 7.88 -24.81
C PRO A 375 43.04 9.13 -25.06
N ILE A 376 43.04 10.02 -24.06
CA ILE A 376 42.29 11.26 -24.11
C ILE A 376 43.07 12.39 -23.42
N TYR A 377 42.81 13.65 -23.81
CA TYR A 377 43.24 14.81 -23.05
C TYR A 377 42.09 15.19 -22.08
N ILE A 378 42.12 14.76 -20.82
CA ILE A 378 41.06 15.10 -19.90
C ILE A 378 41.58 15.57 -18.54
N GLU A 379 41.00 16.68 -18.06
CA GLU A 379 40.87 17.03 -16.68
C GLU A 379 39.57 16.40 -16.13
N GLU A 380 39.36 16.44 -14.82
CA GLU A 380 38.21 15.83 -14.09
C GLU A 380 36.86 15.98 -14.79
N VAL A 381 36.19 14.86 -15.12
CA VAL A 381 34.86 14.82 -15.69
C VAL A 381 33.94 14.05 -14.76
N ASP A 382 32.79 14.61 -14.47
CA ASP A 382 31.71 13.92 -13.77
C ASP A 382 31.18 12.75 -14.65
N ARG A 383 31.52 11.51 -14.26
CA ARG A 383 31.22 10.30 -15.04
C ARG A 383 29.73 10.06 -15.23
N GLU A 384 28.92 10.45 -14.27
CA GLU A 384 27.46 10.29 -14.34
C GLU A 384 26.83 11.20 -15.39
N LYS A 385 27.35 12.42 -15.53
CA LYS A 385 26.91 13.37 -16.53
C LYS A 385 27.25 13.01 -17.96
N LEU A 386 28.27 12.17 -18.18
CA LEU A 386 28.63 11.73 -19.52
C LEU A 386 27.51 11.04 -20.29
N PHE A 387 26.56 10.45 -19.56
CA PHE A 387 25.38 9.80 -20.13
C PHE A 387 24.17 10.72 -20.28
N GLU A 388 24.24 11.97 -19.80
CA GLU A 388 23.14 12.92 -19.99
C GLU A 388 23.10 13.38 -21.46
N PRO A 389 21.93 13.46 -22.08
CA PRO A 389 21.78 13.98 -23.43
C PRO A 389 22.34 15.39 -23.56
N PHE A 390 23.10 15.65 -24.64
CA PHE A 390 23.77 16.92 -24.94
C PHE A 390 24.92 17.30 -24.02
N PHE A 391 25.28 16.45 -23.05
CA PHE A 391 26.43 16.73 -22.21
C PHE A 391 27.71 16.56 -23.01
N ARG A 392 28.62 17.53 -22.85
CA ARG A 392 29.97 17.53 -23.44
C ARG A 392 30.98 17.96 -22.37
N GLY A 393 32.04 17.20 -22.21
CA GLY A 393 33.11 17.57 -21.30
C GLY A 393 33.74 18.90 -21.71
N LYS A 394 34.30 19.66 -20.76
CA LYS A 394 34.94 20.97 -21.02
C LYS A 394 35.95 20.88 -22.14
N ASN A 395 36.80 19.88 -22.16
CA ASN A 395 37.84 19.68 -23.19
C ASN A 395 37.27 19.48 -24.60
N ALA A 396 36.08 18.83 -24.73
CA ALA A 396 35.44 18.66 -26.03
C ALA A 396 34.97 20.01 -26.61
N THR A 397 34.66 20.98 -25.73
CA THR A 397 34.29 22.33 -26.13
C THR A 397 35.49 23.19 -26.43
N GLU A 398 36.53 23.12 -25.62
CA GLU A 398 37.77 23.87 -25.80
C GLU A 398 38.57 23.43 -27.03
N LEU A 399 38.60 22.11 -27.32
CA LEU A 399 39.27 21.53 -28.50
C LEU A 399 38.41 21.57 -29.77
N ASN A 400 37.21 22.23 -29.71
CA ASN A 400 36.28 22.31 -30.85
C ASN A 400 35.93 20.93 -31.47
N ILE A 401 35.89 19.85 -30.68
CA ILE A 401 35.58 18.53 -31.18
C ILE A 401 34.07 18.49 -31.52
N GLU A 402 33.73 18.29 -32.77
CA GLU A 402 32.36 18.27 -33.26
C GLU A 402 31.55 17.07 -32.70
N GLY A 403 30.36 17.34 -32.18
CA GLY A 403 29.43 16.29 -31.70
C GLY A 403 28.22 16.84 -31.00
N SER A 404 27.11 16.13 -31.11
CA SER A 404 25.82 16.51 -30.51
C SER A 404 25.72 16.23 -29.00
N GLY A 405 26.64 15.48 -28.42
CA GLY A 405 26.53 15.00 -27.04
C GLY A 405 25.43 13.94 -26.82
N LEU A 406 24.85 13.37 -27.89
CA LEU A 406 23.82 12.33 -27.81
C LEU A 406 24.35 10.90 -27.86
N GLY A 407 25.61 10.69 -28.33
CA GLY A 407 26.16 9.35 -28.56
C GLY A 407 26.19 8.46 -27.33
N LEU A 408 26.72 8.93 -26.18
CA LEU A 408 26.77 8.15 -24.95
C LEU A 408 25.38 7.93 -24.33
N SER A 409 24.47 8.88 -24.45
CA SER A 409 23.09 8.69 -24.01
C SER A 409 22.33 7.66 -24.85
N LEU A 410 22.60 7.57 -26.16
CA LEU A 410 22.09 6.51 -27.03
C LEU A 410 22.69 5.15 -26.66
N ILE A 411 23.99 5.05 -26.43
CA ILE A 411 24.65 3.82 -25.99
C ILE A 411 24.00 3.33 -24.69
N LYS A 412 23.89 4.19 -23.69
CA LYS A 412 23.22 3.87 -22.42
C LYS A 412 21.85 3.29 -22.65
N LYS A 413 21.00 4.01 -23.39
CA LYS A 413 19.60 3.60 -23.62
C LYS A 413 19.49 2.27 -24.34
N ILE A 414 20.38 2.01 -25.31
CA ILE A 414 20.40 0.73 -26.05
C ILE A 414 20.88 -0.41 -25.15
N LEU A 415 21.93 -0.20 -24.34
CA LEU A 415 22.42 -1.22 -23.42
C LEU A 415 21.41 -1.52 -22.30
N ASP A 416 20.74 -0.50 -21.74
CA ASP A 416 19.65 -0.65 -20.77
C ASP A 416 18.51 -1.51 -21.35
N LEU A 417 18.09 -1.28 -22.60
CA LEU A 417 17.09 -2.10 -23.30
C LEU A 417 17.52 -3.56 -23.45
N HIS A 418 18.82 -3.81 -23.64
CA HIS A 418 19.37 -5.15 -23.74
C HIS A 418 19.70 -5.77 -22.37
N LYS A 419 19.52 -5.02 -21.27
CA LYS A 419 19.86 -5.41 -19.90
C LYS A 419 21.34 -5.77 -19.75
N SER A 420 22.21 -5.00 -20.40
CA SER A 420 23.67 -5.11 -20.33
C SER A 420 24.18 -4.09 -19.33
N ASP A 421 24.97 -4.53 -18.38
CA ASP A 421 25.69 -3.62 -17.49
C ASP A 421 26.84 -2.96 -18.27
N TYR A 422 27.09 -1.69 -17.97
CA TYR A 422 28.14 -0.90 -18.60
C TYR A 422 28.82 -0.01 -17.57
N ASN A 423 30.09 0.36 -17.86
CA ASN A 423 30.84 1.24 -16.98
C ASN A 423 31.82 2.13 -17.80
N ILE A 424 32.10 3.32 -17.26
CA ILE A 424 33.14 4.22 -17.74
C ILE A 424 34.18 4.37 -16.65
N VAL A 425 35.44 4.14 -17.02
CA VAL A 425 36.62 4.43 -16.18
C VAL A 425 37.46 5.44 -16.90
N ILE A 426 37.91 6.47 -16.20
CA ILE A 426 38.83 7.46 -16.68
C ILE A 426 40.02 7.44 -15.74
N GLU A 427 41.17 6.96 -16.21
CA GLU A 427 42.38 6.84 -15.42
C GLU A 427 43.63 6.88 -16.34
N ASN A 428 44.73 7.44 -15.86
CA ASN A 428 46.00 7.52 -16.59
C ASN A 428 45.84 8.08 -18.02
N ASP A 429 45.08 9.16 -18.18
CA ASP A 429 44.77 9.79 -19.48
C ASP A 429 44.10 8.85 -20.49
N ARG A 430 43.38 7.84 -20.00
CA ARG A 430 42.63 6.89 -20.82
C ARG A 430 41.16 6.92 -20.46
N PHE A 431 40.36 6.88 -21.50
CA PHE A 431 38.92 6.62 -21.40
C PHE A 431 38.66 5.14 -21.70
N ILE A 432 38.05 4.45 -20.77
CA ILE A 432 37.75 3.02 -20.88
C ILE A 432 36.26 2.87 -20.74
N PHE A 433 35.59 2.48 -21.82
CA PHE A 433 34.18 2.09 -21.81
C PHE A 433 34.08 0.57 -21.81
N SER A 434 33.29 0.02 -20.93
CA SER A 434 33.05 -1.43 -20.86
C SER A 434 31.60 -1.78 -20.78
N PHE A 435 31.19 -2.91 -21.36
CA PHE A 435 29.83 -3.45 -21.27
C PHE A 435 29.86 -4.99 -21.28
N ASP A 436 28.80 -5.60 -20.73
CA ASP A 436 28.71 -7.05 -20.65
C ASP A 436 28.48 -7.69 -22.01
N ILE A 437 29.07 -8.87 -22.21
CA ILE A 437 28.84 -9.69 -23.38
C ILE A 437 27.44 -10.29 -23.29
N LEU A 438 26.55 -9.88 -24.17
CA LEU A 438 25.18 -10.31 -24.27
C LEU A 438 25.08 -11.64 -25.00
N ARG A 439 24.80 -12.72 -24.28
CA ARG A 439 24.66 -14.08 -24.82
C ARG A 439 23.22 -14.42 -25.13
#